data_580df9b46368180fa5a5484317b8c9c4
#
_entry.id   580df9b46368180fa5a5484317b8c9c4
#
_cell.length_a   1.000
_cell.length_b   1.000
_cell.length_c   1.000
_cell.angle_alpha   90.00
_cell.angle_beta   90.00
_cell.angle_gamma   90.00
#
_symmetry.space_group_name_H-M   'P 1'
#
loop_
_entity.id
_entity.type
_entity.pdbx_description
1 polymer ?
#
loop_
_entity_poly.entity_id
_entity_poly.type
_entity_poly.pdbx_seq_one_letter_code
_entity_poly.pdbx_strand_id
1 'polypeptide(L)'
;MTVDLLRIIQNMFMDKYSRKDINGQFASYFNRVIGVSNNENYDDILSTLNKKCYENSNVSLIFDGEIPLNGEMELIEYIYNELNSMNIFNIVNEDIVIFDDLAINTAFLEALQYTIELSVKNESFFNESIRNNFITKLIVWAYSWIKNLDYKNSINPKCIYYGKINKHEIYFLIMLYKMGFDVLYLNPLKEEYWNEVDTDNLSKCYVESSITDLESFKIKAHRGHEIEVVETVTKQIEKSIHEELFSNTGMYKPWKFRKGFTKSVLLDTILEDIYIYWNEPAKLRPGFKVEDMVVTVPSIFYKIDGQYCSIAENQKILKHCLNAPNTLFFNGGNISRDISVSNDMFELMFCQLSDGTFDVEEIKKSRVYTLGKYNEELQDLLLNKFNQFIKENKILKMSFDKKLSLKLLALILYLNESIIRIIDNFDFVFSIPKIVIYLNGEDTINEWMVILLCYLHNIGIDIVIFNPSGSFNINKYIKENKIVINRLEEIRYDCKFDEIINYKQSFFSRIMNK
;
A
#
# COMPACT_ATOMS: atom_id res chain seq x y z
N MET A 1 25.06 -6.35 36.99
CA MET A 1 24.65 -7.46 36.09
C MET A 1 24.42 -6.86 34.73
N THR A 2 25.27 -7.16 33.79
CA THR A 2 25.05 -6.79 32.39
C THR A 2 23.78 -7.45 31.91
N VAL A 3 22.88 -6.67 31.37
CA VAL A 3 21.59 -7.16 30.88
C VAL A 3 21.78 -7.81 29.52
N ASP A 4 21.33 -9.03 29.38
CA ASP A 4 21.25 -9.66 28.06
C ASP A 4 19.98 -9.16 27.35
N LEU A 5 20.10 -8.03 26.61
CA LEU A 5 19.01 -7.42 25.84
C LEU A 5 18.45 -8.40 24.81
N LEU A 6 19.30 -9.23 24.18
CA LEU A 6 18.85 -10.29 23.27
C LEU A 6 17.89 -11.28 23.95
N ARG A 7 18.19 -11.65 25.20
CA ARG A 7 17.33 -12.54 25.97
C ARG A 7 15.98 -11.88 26.31
N ILE A 8 15.98 -10.59 26.63
CA ILE A 8 14.71 -9.84 26.83
C ILE A 8 13.89 -9.89 25.55
N ILE A 9 14.49 -9.59 24.39
CA ILE A 9 13.82 -9.63 23.10
C ILE A 9 13.29 -11.05 22.80
N GLN A 10 14.10 -12.08 22.98
CA GLN A 10 13.67 -13.47 22.77
C GLN A 10 12.45 -13.82 23.62
N ASN A 11 12.48 -13.46 24.91
CA ASN A 11 11.38 -13.73 25.82
C ASN A 11 10.09 -13.01 25.41
N MET A 12 10.17 -11.78 24.90
CA MET A 12 9.01 -11.03 24.44
C MET A 12 8.32 -11.68 23.23
N PHE A 13 9.07 -12.36 22.36
CA PHE A 13 8.53 -13.05 21.20
C PHE A 13 8.21 -14.54 21.42
N MET A 14 8.23 -15.02 22.66
CA MET A 14 7.75 -16.36 23.01
C MET A 14 6.22 -16.42 22.96
N ASP A 15 5.71 -17.62 22.71
CA ASP A 15 4.29 -17.92 22.78
C ASP A 15 3.70 -17.55 24.14
N LYS A 16 2.58 -16.82 24.16
CA LYS A 16 1.94 -16.33 25.40
C LYS A 16 1.45 -17.46 26.30
N TYR A 17 1.06 -18.61 25.72
CA TYR A 17 0.59 -19.76 26.48
C TYR A 17 1.70 -20.49 27.25
N SER A 18 2.97 -20.28 26.84
CA SER A 18 4.14 -20.78 27.57
C SER A 18 4.54 -19.89 28.76
N ARG A 19 3.98 -18.67 28.85
CA ARG A 19 4.32 -17.63 29.83
C ARG A 19 3.15 -17.47 30.82
N LYS A 20 3.20 -18.17 31.91
CA LYS A 20 2.22 -18.01 33.01
C LYS A 20 2.90 -17.41 34.21
N ASP A 21 2.22 -16.50 34.88
CA ASP A 21 2.62 -15.99 36.18
C ASP A 21 2.33 -17.01 37.30
N ILE A 22 2.61 -16.63 38.53
CA ILE A 22 2.38 -17.45 39.72
C ILE A 22 0.88 -17.82 39.90
N ASN A 23 -0.02 -16.98 39.35
CA ASN A 23 -1.47 -17.18 39.40
C ASN A 23 -2.02 -17.94 38.19
N GLY A 24 -1.15 -18.32 37.23
CA GLY A 24 -1.53 -19.01 36.01
C GLY A 24 -2.08 -18.09 34.93
N GLN A 25 -2.02 -16.77 35.10
CA GLN A 25 -2.36 -15.80 34.09
C GLN A 25 -1.19 -15.61 33.08
N PHE A 26 -1.51 -15.21 31.85
CA PHE A 26 -0.48 -14.95 30.86
C PHE A 26 0.32 -13.70 31.22
N ALA A 27 1.63 -13.86 31.42
CA ALA A 27 2.51 -12.77 31.77
C ALA A 27 2.81 -11.83 30.59
N SER A 28 2.71 -10.53 30.86
CA SER A 28 3.24 -9.49 29.94
C SER A 28 4.54 -8.94 30.51
N TYR A 29 5.42 -8.45 29.64
CA TYR A 29 6.69 -7.83 30.04
C TYR A 29 6.60 -6.32 29.91
N PHE A 30 7.13 -5.61 30.92
CA PHE A 30 7.39 -4.19 30.83
C PHE A 30 8.84 -3.93 31.23
N ASN A 31 9.72 -3.79 30.24
CA ASN A 31 11.14 -3.61 30.47
C ASN A 31 11.62 -2.25 29.94
N ARG A 32 12.52 -1.62 30.71
CA ARG A 32 13.22 -0.41 30.35
C ARG A 32 14.71 -0.70 30.33
N VAL A 33 15.41 -0.41 29.25
CA VAL A 33 16.86 -0.57 29.12
C VAL A 33 17.46 0.78 28.78
N ILE A 34 18.28 1.29 29.70
CA ILE A 34 18.86 2.62 29.66
C ILE A 34 20.37 2.52 29.49
N GLY A 35 20.92 3.25 28.53
CA GLY A 35 22.30 3.10 28.12
C GLY A 35 22.51 1.92 27.18
N VAL A 36 23.77 1.58 26.94
CA VAL A 36 24.20 0.47 26.09
C VAL A 36 25.26 -0.35 26.82
N SER A 37 25.29 -1.65 26.58
CA SER A 37 26.41 -2.47 27.01
C SER A 37 27.68 -2.09 26.23
N ASN A 38 28.85 -2.24 26.85
CA ASN A 38 30.12 -1.94 26.20
C ASN A 38 30.50 -2.84 25.00
N ASN A 39 29.58 -3.69 24.58
CA ASN A 39 29.75 -4.57 23.43
C ASN A 39 29.42 -3.83 22.14
N GLU A 40 30.25 -4.01 21.15
CA GLU A 40 30.19 -3.43 19.81
C GLU A 40 28.91 -3.77 19.01
N ASN A 41 27.97 -4.53 19.59
CA ASN A 41 26.84 -5.15 18.90
C ASN A 41 25.47 -4.54 19.23
N TYR A 42 25.39 -3.30 19.73
CA TYR A 42 24.06 -2.71 20.04
C TYR A 42 23.22 -2.52 18.78
N ASP A 43 23.81 -2.08 17.68
CA ASP A 43 23.15 -1.89 16.41
C ASP A 43 22.66 -3.24 15.83
N ASP A 44 23.41 -4.33 16.03
CA ASP A 44 23.02 -5.70 15.63
C ASP A 44 21.80 -6.20 16.44
N ILE A 45 21.76 -5.86 17.73
CA ILE A 45 20.63 -6.21 18.59
C ILE A 45 19.38 -5.45 18.14
N LEU A 46 19.51 -4.14 17.80
CA LEU A 46 18.41 -3.36 17.25
C LEU A 46 17.95 -3.88 15.89
N SER A 47 18.88 -4.33 15.05
CA SER A 47 18.58 -4.99 13.78
C SER A 47 17.77 -6.27 13.99
N THR A 48 18.20 -7.12 14.94
CA THR A 48 17.48 -8.34 15.30
C THR A 48 16.07 -8.03 15.82
N LEU A 49 15.93 -7.00 16.65
CA LEU A 49 14.63 -6.55 17.16
C LEU A 49 13.73 -6.06 16.01
N ASN A 50 14.27 -5.23 15.12
CA ASN A 50 13.55 -4.72 13.95
C ASN A 50 13.06 -5.86 13.06
N LYS A 51 13.92 -6.86 12.78
CA LYS A 51 13.56 -8.05 12.00
C LYS A 51 12.41 -8.81 12.66
N LYS A 52 12.48 -9.08 13.97
CA LYS A 52 11.41 -9.76 14.71
C LYS A 52 10.09 -8.99 14.70
N CYS A 53 10.14 -7.68 14.84
CA CYS A 53 8.96 -6.82 14.74
C CYS A 53 8.37 -6.83 13.33
N TYR A 54 9.20 -6.82 12.30
CA TYR A 54 8.77 -6.90 10.90
C TYR A 54 8.10 -8.23 10.59
N GLU A 55 8.70 -9.35 11.01
CA GLU A 55 8.13 -10.69 10.88
C GLU A 55 6.79 -10.84 11.62
N ASN A 56 6.54 -10.02 12.64
CA ASN A 56 5.33 -10.00 13.46
C ASN A 56 4.65 -8.62 13.41
N SER A 57 4.61 -8.00 12.23
CA SER A 57 4.10 -6.63 12.05
C SER A 57 2.63 -6.46 12.40
N ASN A 58 1.84 -7.53 12.31
CA ASN A 58 0.44 -7.55 12.71
C ASN A 58 0.20 -7.45 14.23
N VAL A 59 1.23 -7.63 15.05
CA VAL A 59 1.18 -7.51 16.52
C VAL A 59 2.24 -6.61 17.12
N SER A 60 3.01 -5.89 16.30
CA SER A 60 4.15 -5.09 16.76
C SER A 60 4.01 -3.62 16.40
N LEU A 61 4.23 -2.74 17.37
CA LEU A 61 4.34 -1.29 17.22
C LEU A 61 5.78 -0.86 17.53
N ILE A 62 6.34 0.02 16.71
CA ILE A 62 7.65 0.64 16.93
C ILE A 62 7.49 2.16 16.87
N PHE A 63 7.88 2.84 17.93
CA PHE A 63 7.94 4.29 18.03
C PHE A 63 9.40 4.75 18.16
N ASP A 64 9.79 5.73 17.35
CA ASP A 64 11.15 6.26 17.28
C ASP A 64 11.17 7.73 17.71
N GLY A 65 11.36 7.95 19.00
CA GLY A 65 11.47 9.27 19.62
C GLY A 65 10.16 9.99 19.91
N GLU A 66 9.05 9.59 19.30
CA GLU A 66 7.73 10.15 19.53
C GLU A 66 6.61 9.17 19.16
N ILE A 67 5.43 9.37 19.75
CA ILE A 67 4.19 8.72 19.30
C ILE A 67 3.41 9.71 18.45
N PRO A 68 3.37 9.54 17.12
CA PRO A 68 2.67 10.45 16.25
C PRO A 68 1.17 10.49 16.55
N LEU A 69 0.60 11.70 16.57
CA LEU A 69 -0.83 11.89 16.71
C LEU A 69 -1.49 11.80 15.33
N ASN A 70 -1.94 10.61 14.95
CA ASN A 70 -2.59 10.34 13.66
C ASN A 70 -4.12 10.52 13.72
N GLY A 71 -4.62 11.37 14.63
CA GLY A 71 -6.04 11.67 14.74
C GLY A 71 -6.45 12.83 13.83
N GLU A 72 -7.61 12.70 13.18
CA GLU A 72 -8.24 13.85 12.54
C GLU A 72 -8.73 14.81 13.63
N MET A 73 -8.63 16.12 13.40
CA MET A 73 -9.03 17.15 14.37
C MET A 73 -10.44 16.91 14.92
N GLU A 74 -11.29 16.41 14.10
CA GLU A 74 -12.69 16.11 14.33
C GLU A 74 -12.92 14.95 15.29
N LEU A 75 -12.11 13.90 15.18
CA LEU A 75 -12.12 12.79 16.13
C LEU A 75 -11.66 13.27 17.52
N ILE A 76 -10.66 14.13 17.54
CA ILE A 76 -10.13 14.73 18.77
C ILE A 76 -11.22 15.57 19.46
N GLU A 77 -11.89 16.45 18.72
CA GLU A 77 -12.98 17.30 19.24
C GLU A 77 -14.17 16.46 19.71
N TYR A 78 -14.55 15.43 18.96
CA TYR A 78 -15.63 14.53 19.34
C TYR A 78 -15.32 13.82 20.68
N ILE A 79 -14.17 13.18 20.80
CA ILE A 79 -13.76 12.48 22.03
C ILE A 79 -13.70 13.47 23.20
N TYR A 80 -13.13 14.67 22.98
CA TYR A 80 -13.06 15.70 24.02
C TYR A 80 -14.44 16.14 24.51
N ASN A 81 -15.40 16.32 23.62
CA ASN A 81 -16.76 16.72 23.96
C ASN A 81 -17.52 15.60 24.70
N GLU A 82 -17.36 14.37 24.27
CA GLU A 82 -17.94 13.20 24.97
C GLU A 82 -17.39 13.08 26.39
N LEU A 83 -16.07 13.24 26.59
CA LEU A 83 -15.44 13.20 27.92
C LEU A 83 -15.97 14.26 28.89
N ASN A 84 -16.41 15.43 28.39
CA ASN A 84 -17.01 16.46 29.24
C ASN A 84 -18.39 16.07 29.77
N SER A 85 -19.08 15.10 29.15
CA SER A 85 -20.40 14.60 29.57
C SER A 85 -20.34 13.33 30.42
N MET A 86 -19.16 12.70 30.53
CA MET A 86 -18.95 11.40 31.15
C MET A 86 -18.29 11.48 32.51
N ASN A 87 -18.50 10.43 33.34
CA ASN A 87 -17.73 10.25 34.54
C ASN A 87 -16.38 9.55 34.26
N ILE A 88 -15.35 10.35 33.99
CA ILE A 88 -14.01 9.85 33.65
C ILE A 88 -13.36 8.97 34.72
N PHE A 89 -13.81 9.08 36.00
CA PHE A 89 -13.32 8.22 37.09
C PHE A 89 -14.06 6.89 37.19
N ASN A 90 -15.04 6.66 36.34
CA ASN A 90 -15.77 5.41 36.24
C ASN A 90 -16.05 5.04 34.77
N ILE A 91 -15.07 5.30 33.91
CA ILE A 91 -15.21 5.17 32.46
C ILE A 91 -15.53 3.73 32.02
N VAL A 92 -15.15 2.74 32.80
CA VAL A 92 -15.46 1.33 32.55
C VAL A 92 -16.97 1.04 32.57
N ASN A 93 -17.74 1.81 33.34
CA ASN A 93 -19.19 1.65 33.41
C ASN A 93 -19.97 2.61 32.49
N GLU A 94 -19.27 3.43 31.75
CA GLU A 94 -19.88 4.26 30.70
C GLU A 94 -20.09 3.40 29.42
N ASP A 95 -21.14 3.70 28.68
CA ASP A 95 -21.45 2.96 27.44
C ASP A 95 -20.59 3.46 26.28
N ILE A 96 -19.27 3.20 26.36
CA ILE A 96 -18.28 3.67 25.40
C ILE A 96 -17.75 2.49 24.59
N VAL A 97 -17.83 2.60 23.27
CA VAL A 97 -17.25 1.64 22.35
C VAL A 97 -16.19 2.33 21.48
N ILE A 98 -14.93 2.02 21.76
CA ILE A 98 -13.77 2.50 20.97
C ILE A 98 -13.30 1.40 19.99
N PHE A 99 -13.43 0.13 20.41
CA PHE A 99 -13.05 -1.03 19.61
C PHE A 99 -14.23 -1.96 19.40
N ASP A 100 -14.41 -2.47 18.18
CA ASP A 100 -15.51 -3.36 17.82
C ASP A 100 -15.47 -4.70 18.58
N ASP A 101 -14.27 -5.20 18.92
CA ASP A 101 -14.10 -6.40 19.74
C ASP A 101 -14.34 -6.04 21.23
N LEU A 102 -15.37 -6.65 21.80
CA LEU A 102 -15.79 -6.37 23.18
C LEU A 102 -14.70 -6.65 24.21
N ALA A 103 -13.91 -7.72 24.02
CA ALA A 103 -12.84 -8.06 24.97
C ALA A 103 -11.71 -7.03 24.91
N ILE A 104 -11.37 -6.56 23.74
CA ILE A 104 -10.37 -5.51 23.54
C ILE A 104 -10.88 -4.19 24.09
N ASN A 105 -12.14 -3.85 23.83
CA ASN A 105 -12.76 -2.62 24.35
C ASN A 105 -12.78 -2.61 25.88
N THR A 106 -13.16 -3.73 26.53
CA THR A 106 -13.16 -3.85 27.98
C THR A 106 -11.74 -3.71 28.55
N ALA A 107 -10.76 -4.42 27.99
CA ALA A 107 -9.36 -4.32 28.43
C ALA A 107 -8.80 -2.89 28.26
N PHE A 108 -9.20 -2.21 27.18
CA PHE A 108 -8.82 -0.83 26.94
C PHE A 108 -9.43 0.12 27.99
N LEU A 109 -10.73 0.01 28.27
CA LEU A 109 -11.40 0.88 29.24
C LEU A 109 -10.85 0.68 30.68
N GLU A 110 -10.58 -0.56 31.07
CA GLU A 110 -9.92 -0.87 32.34
C GLU A 110 -8.51 -0.28 32.43
N ALA A 111 -7.71 -0.43 31.37
CA ALA A 111 -6.37 0.14 31.29
C ALA A 111 -6.39 1.68 31.26
N LEU A 112 -7.34 2.27 30.56
CA LEU A 112 -7.54 3.72 30.52
C LEU A 112 -7.93 4.27 31.87
N GLN A 113 -8.91 3.63 32.59
CA GLN A 113 -9.30 4.05 33.93
C GLN A 113 -8.12 4.00 34.88
N TYR A 114 -7.36 2.89 34.90
CA TYR A 114 -6.15 2.78 35.73
C TYR A 114 -5.16 3.92 35.41
N THR A 115 -4.96 4.24 34.15
CA THR A 115 -4.00 5.28 33.71
C THR A 115 -4.49 6.67 34.11
N ILE A 116 -5.79 6.93 34.04
CA ILE A 116 -6.40 8.18 34.53
C ILE A 116 -6.16 8.34 36.02
N GLU A 117 -6.49 7.30 36.83
CA GLU A 117 -6.30 7.30 38.28
C GLU A 117 -4.83 7.55 38.65
N LEU A 118 -3.90 6.87 37.97
CA LEU A 118 -2.45 7.04 38.17
C LEU A 118 -2.03 8.47 37.82
N SER A 119 -2.52 9.02 36.70
CA SER A 119 -2.19 10.38 36.27
C SER A 119 -2.72 11.46 37.24
N VAL A 120 -3.92 11.29 37.74
CA VAL A 120 -4.48 12.22 38.74
C VAL A 120 -3.73 12.16 40.09
N LYS A 121 -3.19 10.99 40.44
CA LYS A 121 -2.34 10.81 41.63
C LYS A 121 -0.98 11.52 41.47
N ASN A 122 -0.41 11.49 40.28
CA ASN A 122 0.98 11.91 40.04
C ASN A 122 1.10 13.32 39.45
N GLU A 123 0.08 13.81 38.72
CA GLU A 123 0.13 15.11 38.01
C GLU A 123 -0.85 16.12 38.64
N SER A 124 -0.39 17.33 38.80
CA SER A 124 -1.23 18.45 39.23
C SER A 124 -1.89 19.10 38.03
N PHE A 125 -3.02 18.59 37.57
CA PHE A 125 -3.78 19.23 36.51
C PHE A 125 -4.38 20.56 36.98
N PHE A 126 -4.02 21.68 36.33
CA PHE A 126 -4.52 23.01 36.69
C PHE A 126 -6.04 23.15 36.56
N ASN A 127 -6.63 22.42 35.62
CA ASN A 127 -8.08 22.41 35.41
C ASN A 127 -8.51 21.13 34.67
N GLU A 128 -9.82 20.93 34.61
CA GLU A 128 -10.42 19.78 33.95
C GLU A 128 -10.12 19.72 32.43
N SER A 129 -10.03 20.86 31.78
CA SER A 129 -9.77 20.94 30.35
C SER A 129 -8.39 20.36 30.01
N ILE A 130 -7.36 20.64 30.80
CA ILE A 130 -6.01 20.09 30.58
C ILE A 130 -6.01 18.57 30.81
N ARG A 131 -6.72 18.11 31.84
CA ARG A 131 -6.89 16.67 32.09
C ARG A 131 -7.63 15.97 30.95
N ASN A 132 -8.75 16.56 30.48
CA ASN A 132 -9.54 15.97 29.40
C ASN A 132 -8.77 15.96 28.09
N ASN A 133 -7.93 16.96 27.80
CA ASN A 133 -7.01 16.96 26.65
C ASN A 133 -5.99 15.81 26.74
N PHE A 134 -5.46 15.54 27.93
CA PHE A 134 -4.55 14.42 28.13
C PHE A 134 -5.25 13.09 27.89
N ILE A 135 -6.45 12.88 28.43
CA ILE A 135 -7.24 11.67 28.24
C ILE A 135 -7.61 11.49 26.77
N THR A 136 -8.07 12.56 26.12
CA THR A 136 -8.35 12.57 24.67
C THR A 136 -7.15 12.07 23.87
N LYS A 137 -5.96 12.57 24.20
CA LYS A 137 -4.72 12.16 23.53
C LYS A 137 -4.45 10.66 23.68
N LEU A 138 -4.64 10.08 24.87
CA LEU A 138 -4.48 8.65 25.10
C LEU A 138 -5.46 7.82 24.26
N ILE A 139 -6.73 8.24 24.21
CA ILE A 139 -7.77 7.56 23.42
C ILE A 139 -7.46 7.63 21.91
N VAL A 140 -7.06 8.80 21.41
CA VAL A 140 -6.71 8.98 20.00
C VAL A 140 -5.50 8.14 19.62
N TRP A 141 -4.47 8.08 20.46
CA TRP A 141 -3.34 7.19 20.25
C TRP A 141 -3.75 5.72 20.22
N ALA A 142 -4.57 5.30 21.20
CA ALA A 142 -5.07 3.94 21.23
C ALA A 142 -5.85 3.59 19.96
N TYR A 143 -6.83 4.39 19.60
CA TYR A 143 -7.61 4.18 18.38
C TYR A 143 -6.74 4.12 17.12
N SER A 144 -5.76 5.03 16.99
CA SER A 144 -4.92 5.12 15.78
C SER A 144 -3.96 3.95 15.63
N TRP A 145 -3.39 3.45 16.74
CA TRP A 145 -2.29 2.49 16.69
C TRP A 145 -2.68 1.05 17.03
N ILE A 146 -3.73 0.87 17.83
CA ILE A 146 -4.10 -0.46 18.34
C ILE A 146 -5.18 -1.14 17.50
N LYS A 147 -6.03 -0.38 16.82
CA LYS A 147 -7.22 -0.84 16.10
C LYS A 147 -6.96 -2.02 15.15
N ASN A 148 -5.81 -2.02 14.47
CA ASN A 148 -5.49 -2.97 13.40
C ASN A 148 -4.59 -4.13 13.87
N LEU A 149 -4.32 -4.27 15.17
CA LEU A 149 -3.48 -5.34 15.68
C LEU A 149 -4.25 -6.66 15.82
N ASP A 150 -3.53 -7.75 15.62
CA ASP A 150 -4.07 -9.11 15.74
C ASP A 150 -3.95 -9.63 17.19
N TYR A 151 -4.99 -9.46 17.97
CA TYR A 151 -5.06 -9.92 19.37
C TYR A 151 -5.28 -11.44 19.52
N LYS A 152 -5.64 -12.13 18.42
CA LYS A 152 -5.84 -13.59 18.43
C LYS A 152 -4.54 -14.36 18.22
N ASN A 153 -3.44 -13.64 17.97
CA ASN A 153 -2.13 -14.23 17.77
C ASN A 153 -1.67 -15.01 19.02
N SER A 154 -0.79 -15.99 18.80
CA SER A 154 -0.18 -16.79 19.88
C SER A 154 0.84 -16.00 20.71
N ILE A 155 1.30 -14.85 20.23
CA ILE A 155 2.17 -13.95 20.98
C ILE A 155 1.41 -12.69 21.40
N ASN A 156 1.77 -12.12 22.57
CA ASN A 156 1.18 -10.86 23.00
C ASN A 156 1.46 -9.74 22.00
N PRO A 157 0.60 -8.71 21.88
CA PRO A 157 0.95 -7.49 21.17
C PRO A 157 2.21 -6.85 21.76
N LYS A 158 3.01 -6.19 20.92
CA LYS A 158 4.30 -5.58 21.30
C LYS A 158 4.26 -4.07 21.10
N CYS A 159 4.87 -3.36 22.03
CA CYS A 159 5.20 -1.96 21.87
C CYS A 159 6.67 -1.73 22.16
N ILE A 160 7.42 -1.32 21.15
CA ILE A 160 8.81 -0.91 21.26
C ILE A 160 8.86 0.61 21.17
N TYR A 161 9.42 1.25 22.18
CA TYR A 161 9.67 2.68 22.15
C TYR A 161 11.18 2.92 22.24
N TYR A 162 11.74 3.61 21.29
CA TYR A 162 13.16 3.93 21.23
C TYR A 162 13.40 5.44 21.29
N GLY A 163 14.27 5.90 22.16
CA GLY A 163 14.70 7.28 22.26
C GLY A 163 14.17 8.06 23.46
N LYS A 164 14.13 9.39 23.34
CA LYS A 164 13.59 10.25 24.41
C LYS A 164 12.09 10.09 24.51
N ILE A 165 11.57 10.14 25.73
CA ILE A 165 10.14 9.97 25.99
C ILE A 165 9.64 11.07 26.92
N ASN A 166 8.41 11.55 26.71
CA ASN A 166 7.74 12.50 27.58
C ASN A 166 6.72 11.80 28.52
N LYS A 167 6.21 12.53 29.52
CA LYS A 167 5.28 11.98 30.53
C LYS A 167 4.03 11.35 29.91
N HIS A 168 3.40 12.00 28.92
CA HIS A 168 2.18 11.48 28.30
C HIS A 168 2.44 10.16 27.57
N GLU A 169 3.60 10.02 26.93
CA GLU A 169 3.99 8.77 26.27
C GLU A 169 4.27 7.65 27.28
N ILE A 170 4.86 7.98 28.44
CA ILE A 170 5.04 7.00 29.51
C ILE A 170 3.67 6.47 30.00
N TYR A 171 2.69 7.36 30.23
CA TYR A 171 1.33 6.94 30.57
C TYR A 171 0.71 6.05 29.50
N PHE A 172 0.96 6.36 28.23
CA PHE A 172 0.47 5.51 27.14
C PHE A 172 1.14 4.12 27.15
N LEU A 173 2.44 4.03 27.40
CA LEU A 173 3.13 2.74 27.54
C LEU A 173 2.58 1.94 28.73
N ILE A 174 2.28 2.59 29.86
CA ILE A 174 1.64 1.96 31.01
C ILE A 174 0.26 1.43 30.63
N MET A 175 -0.54 2.22 29.91
CA MET A 175 -1.86 1.80 29.43
C MET A 175 -1.76 0.57 28.53
N LEU A 176 -0.83 0.53 27.59
CA LEU A 176 -0.60 -0.61 26.71
C LEU A 176 -0.22 -1.86 27.53
N TYR A 177 0.68 -1.72 28.49
CA TYR A 177 1.04 -2.82 29.38
C TYR A 177 -0.17 -3.38 30.15
N LYS A 178 -1.04 -2.51 30.67
CA LYS A 178 -2.28 -2.91 31.35
C LYS A 178 -3.28 -3.61 30.41
N MET A 179 -3.25 -3.31 29.13
CA MET A 179 -4.00 -4.04 28.09
C MET A 179 -3.40 -5.40 27.73
N GLY A 180 -2.24 -5.78 28.30
CA GLY A 180 -1.57 -7.05 28.03
C GLY A 180 -0.49 -6.99 26.94
N PHE A 181 -0.04 -5.81 26.54
CA PHE A 181 1.12 -5.66 25.65
C PHE A 181 2.42 -6.02 26.37
N ASP A 182 3.35 -6.60 25.63
CA ASP A 182 4.75 -6.58 26.01
C ASP A 182 5.35 -5.24 25.61
N VAL A 183 5.87 -4.49 26.58
CA VAL A 183 6.43 -3.16 26.37
C VAL A 183 7.93 -3.17 26.59
N LEU A 184 8.68 -2.63 25.64
CA LEU A 184 10.13 -2.44 25.73
C LEU A 184 10.47 -0.98 25.42
N TYR A 185 10.98 -0.28 26.43
CA TYR A 185 11.54 1.04 26.29
C TYR A 185 13.07 0.96 26.21
N LEU A 186 13.63 1.57 25.19
CA LEU A 186 15.07 1.63 24.92
C LEU A 186 15.51 3.10 24.82
N ASN A 187 16.42 3.52 25.68
CA ASN A 187 17.03 4.83 25.55
C ASN A 187 18.56 4.70 25.71
N PRO A 188 19.34 4.93 24.64
CA PRO A 188 20.78 4.77 24.66
C PRO A 188 21.52 5.84 25.47
N LEU A 189 20.82 6.87 25.94
CA LEU A 189 21.40 7.95 26.77
C LEU A 189 20.97 7.82 28.24
N LYS A 190 19.87 8.45 28.58
CA LYS A 190 19.30 8.50 29.93
C LYS A 190 17.81 8.65 29.86
N GLU A 191 17.13 8.24 30.89
CA GLU A 191 15.69 8.47 31.03
C GLU A 191 15.37 9.68 31.89
N GLU A 192 14.20 10.25 31.64
CA GLU A 192 13.59 11.33 32.39
C GLU A 192 12.13 10.96 32.72
N TYR A 193 11.58 11.55 33.80
CA TYR A 193 10.17 11.43 34.21
C TYR A 193 9.67 10.07 34.70
N TRP A 194 10.38 8.97 34.49
CA TRP A 194 9.90 7.62 34.86
C TRP A 194 9.56 7.48 36.35
N ASN A 195 10.40 8.01 37.23
CA ASN A 195 10.15 7.95 38.69
C ASN A 195 8.96 8.81 39.12
N GLU A 196 8.58 9.81 38.31
CA GLU A 196 7.42 10.66 38.58
C GLU A 196 6.13 10.02 38.06
N VAL A 197 6.19 9.21 37.01
CA VAL A 197 5.03 8.63 36.33
C VAL A 197 4.77 7.19 36.74
N ASP A 198 5.77 6.30 36.72
CA ASP A 198 5.64 4.89 37.11
C ASP A 198 5.83 4.70 38.61
N THR A 199 5.01 5.40 39.42
CA THR A 199 5.08 5.34 40.89
C THR A 199 4.68 3.96 41.46
N ASP A 200 3.95 3.17 40.70
CA ASP A 200 3.55 1.82 41.07
C ASP A 200 4.60 0.76 40.68
N ASN A 201 5.75 1.17 40.12
CA ASN A 201 6.89 0.31 39.73
C ASN A 201 6.47 -0.86 38.83
N LEU A 202 5.66 -0.58 37.81
CA LEU A 202 5.16 -1.58 36.87
C LEU A 202 6.26 -2.05 35.90
N SER A 203 7.20 -1.18 35.59
CA SER A 203 8.29 -1.47 34.65
C SER A 203 9.56 -1.91 35.38
N LYS A 204 10.27 -2.88 34.80
CA LYS A 204 11.57 -3.32 35.28
C LYS A 204 12.68 -2.53 34.54
N CYS A 205 13.45 -1.76 35.31
CA CYS A 205 14.54 -0.95 34.79
C CYS A 205 15.87 -1.69 34.81
N TYR A 206 16.60 -1.58 33.71
CA TYR A 206 17.97 -2.06 33.55
C TYR A 206 18.83 -0.90 33.07
N VAL A 207 19.90 -0.61 33.79
CA VAL A 207 20.84 0.46 33.46
C VAL A 207 22.17 -0.13 33.04
N GLU A 208 22.59 0.20 31.85
CA GLU A 208 23.87 -0.21 31.27
C GLU A 208 24.97 0.82 31.56
N SER A 209 26.23 0.39 31.42
CA SER A 209 27.40 1.17 31.86
C SER A 209 27.84 2.25 30.89
N SER A 210 27.43 2.18 29.65
CA SER A 210 27.82 3.11 28.59
C SER A 210 26.60 3.79 27.96
N ILE A 211 26.86 4.86 27.23
CA ILE A 211 25.88 5.60 26.43
C ILE A 211 26.38 5.71 25.00
N THR A 212 25.47 5.84 24.04
CA THR A 212 25.80 6.10 22.64
C THR A 212 24.89 7.20 22.09
N ASP A 213 25.24 7.74 20.94
CA ASP A 213 24.46 8.79 20.30
C ASP A 213 23.00 8.37 20.02
N LEU A 214 22.09 9.29 20.21
CA LEU A 214 20.69 9.11 19.90
C LEU A 214 20.45 9.37 18.40
N GLU A 215 20.74 8.38 17.59
CA GLU A 215 20.32 8.35 16.19
C GLU A 215 18.98 7.63 16.07
N SER A 216 18.27 7.82 14.95
CA SER A 216 17.03 7.13 14.68
C SER A 216 17.18 5.61 14.79
N PHE A 217 16.16 4.95 15.37
CA PHE A 217 16.09 3.49 15.46
C PHE A 217 16.32 2.81 14.10
N LYS A 218 15.68 3.34 13.03
CA LYS A 218 15.81 2.80 11.68
C LYS A 218 17.25 2.85 11.16
N ILE A 219 17.97 3.94 11.42
CA ILE A 219 19.38 4.08 10.99
C ILE A 219 20.25 3.07 11.71
N LYS A 220 20.13 2.97 13.04
CA LYS A 220 20.91 2.01 13.84
C LYS A 220 20.59 0.56 13.50
N ALA A 221 19.32 0.24 13.35
CA ALA A 221 18.88 -1.11 12.97
C ALA A 221 19.36 -1.54 11.57
N HIS A 222 19.62 -0.59 10.66
CA HIS A 222 20.18 -0.91 9.34
C HIS A 222 21.71 -1.08 9.33
N ARG A 223 22.45 -0.45 10.27
CA ARG A 223 23.91 -0.65 10.38
C ARG A 223 24.28 -2.05 10.82
N GLY A 224 23.50 -2.68 11.67
CA GLY A 224 23.71 -4.05 12.13
C GLY A 224 23.58 -5.11 11.02
N HIS A 225 23.28 -4.72 9.78
CA HIS A 225 23.09 -5.67 8.69
C HIS A 225 24.35 -6.06 7.91
N GLU A 226 25.54 -5.61 8.30
CA GLU A 226 26.80 -6.02 7.66
C GLU A 226 27.38 -7.35 8.18
N ILE A 227 26.67 -8.05 9.08
CA ILE A 227 27.09 -9.39 9.54
C ILE A 227 26.14 -10.43 8.95
N GLU A 228 26.72 -11.39 8.20
CA GLU A 228 26.03 -12.56 7.67
C GLU A 228 25.21 -13.26 8.76
N VAL A 229 23.88 -13.10 8.71
CA VAL A 229 22.98 -13.96 9.46
C VAL A 229 23.02 -15.31 8.79
N VAL A 230 23.61 -16.31 9.44
CA VAL A 230 23.49 -17.70 9.02
C VAL A 230 22.03 -18.12 9.17
N GLU A 231 21.25 -17.87 8.13
CA GLU A 231 19.88 -18.38 8.00
C GLU A 231 19.95 -19.91 7.98
N THR A 232 19.02 -20.57 8.67
CA THR A 232 18.91 -22.03 8.56
C THR A 232 18.76 -22.44 7.12
N VAL A 233 19.45 -23.50 6.69
CA VAL A 233 19.47 -24.00 5.31
C VAL A 233 18.05 -24.11 4.73
N THR A 234 17.06 -24.45 5.53
CA THR A 234 15.64 -24.51 5.11
C THR A 234 15.06 -23.14 4.78
N LYS A 235 15.34 -22.10 5.60
CA LYS A 235 14.90 -20.72 5.30
C LYS A 235 15.70 -20.09 4.16
N GLN A 236 16.99 -20.44 4.02
CA GLN A 236 17.79 -20.05 2.86
C GLN A 236 17.26 -20.70 1.58
N ILE A 237 16.87 -21.95 1.64
CA ILE A 237 16.27 -22.67 0.51
C ILE A 237 14.88 -22.08 0.19
N GLU A 238 14.02 -21.82 1.18
CA GLU A 238 12.72 -21.17 0.95
C GLU A 238 12.88 -19.74 0.44
N LYS A 239 13.82 -18.96 0.99
CA LYS A 239 14.13 -17.61 0.54
C LYS A 239 14.83 -17.61 -0.80
N SER A 240 15.80 -18.52 -1.04
CA SER A 240 16.43 -18.71 -2.35
C SER A 240 15.44 -19.21 -3.38
N ILE A 241 14.55 -20.12 -3.02
CA ILE A 241 13.46 -20.58 -3.90
C ILE A 241 12.47 -19.44 -4.15
N HIS A 242 12.15 -18.63 -3.14
CA HIS A 242 11.28 -17.44 -3.29
C HIS A 242 12.03 -16.33 -4.06
N GLU A 243 13.30 -16.09 -3.79
CA GLU A 243 14.14 -15.11 -4.48
C GLU A 243 14.56 -15.61 -5.88
N GLU A 244 14.80 -16.89 -6.10
CA GLU A 244 15.02 -17.47 -7.43
C GLU A 244 13.72 -17.64 -8.22
N LEU A 245 12.62 -18.00 -7.57
CA LEU A 245 11.30 -18.06 -8.21
C LEU A 245 10.69 -16.68 -8.42
N PHE A 246 11.03 -15.70 -7.56
CA PHE A 246 10.42 -14.36 -7.53
C PHE A 246 11.44 -13.22 -7.56
N SER A 247 12.76 -13.50 -7.64
CA SER A 247 13.72 -12.45 -7.91
C SER A 247 13.44 -11.82 -9.27
N ASN A 248 13.79 -10.57 -9.41
CA ASN A 248 13.63 -9.80 -10.65
C ASN A 248 14.60 -10.30 -11.74
N THR A 249 14.64 -11.62 -11.94
CA THR A 249 15.37 -12.26 -13.05
C THR A 249 14.76 -11.91 -14.40
N GLY A 250 13.60 -11.24 -14.38
CA GLY A 250 12.82 -10.96 -15.58
C GLY A 250 12.26 -12.21 -16.25
N MET A 251 12.35 -13.37 -15.63
CA MET A 251 11.90 -14.65 -16.22
C MET A 251 10.38 -14.69 -16.44
N TYR A 252 9.62 -13.98 -15.60
CA TYR A 252 8.16 -13.87 -15.71
C TYR A 252 7.69 -12.62 -16.46
N LYS A 253 8.60 -11.91 -17.10
CA LYS A 253 8.24 -10.82 -18.00
C LYS A 253 7.55 -11.37 -19.25
N PRO A 254 6.51 -10.71 -19.78
CA PRO A 254 5.72 -11.21 -20.89
C PRO A 254 6.53 -11.65 -22.11
N TRP A 255 7.62 -10.95 -22.43
CA TRP A 255 8.47 -11.26 -23.58
C TRP A 255 9.46 -12.38 -23.35
N LYS A 256 9.82 -12.69 -22.11
CA LYS A 256 10.74 -13.81 -21.76
C LYS A 256 9.99 -15.09 -21.45
N PHE A 257 8.90 -14.99 -20.70
CA PHE A 257 8.14 -16.15 -20.29
C PHE A 257 7.41 -16.78 -21.48
N ARG A 258 7.64 -18.05 -21.69
CA ARG A 258 7.04 -18.82 -22.81
C ARG A 258 7.23 -18.16 -24.18
N LYS A 259 8.38 -17.54 -24.42
CA LYS A 259 8.74 -16.87 -25.69
C LYS A 259 7.78 -15.72 -26.07
N GLY A 260 7.16 -15.06 -25.09
CA GLY A 260 6.30 -13.91 -25.32
C GLY A 260 4.89 -14.21 -25.86
N PHE A 261 4.47 -15.43 -25.92
CA PHE A 261 3.11 -15.78 -26.36
C PHE A 261 2.11 -15.52 -25.21
N THR A 262 1.54 -14.32 -25.22
CA THR A 262 0.54 -13.90 -24.22
C THR A 262 -0.79 -13.59 -24.88
N LYS A 263 -1.88 -13.82 -24.17
CA LYS A 263 -3.25 -13.49 -24.55
C LYS A 263 -3.93 -12.76 -23.41
N SER A 264 -4.22 -11.50 -23.58
CA SER A 264 -5.04 -10.75 -22.62
C SER A 264 -6.50 -11.20 -22.71
N VAL A 265 -7.11 -11.36 -21.56
CA VAL A 265 -8.55 -11.68 -21.41
C VAL A 265 -9.14 -10.69 -20.41
N LEU A 266 -10.29 -10.12 -20.78
CA LEU A 266 -11.00 -9.19 -19.90
C LEU A 266 -11.35 -9.88 -18.59
N LEU A 267 -10.97 -9.29 -17.48
CA LEU A 267 -11.42 -9.66 -16.14
C LEU A 267 -12.82 -9.02 -15.94
N ASP A 268 -13.85 -9.80 -16.24
CA ASP A 268 -15.24 -9.36 -16.13
C ASP A 268 -15.74 -9.57 -14.70
N THR A 269 -15.64 -8.53 -13.89
CA THR A 269 -16.04 -8.51 -12.48
C THR A 269 -16.80 -7.23 -12.16
N ILE A 270 -17.39 -7.14 -10.97
CA ILE A 270 -18.05 -5.92 -10.49
C ILE A 270 -17.03 -4.85 -10.09
N LEU A 271 -17.48 -3.60 -10.01
CA LEU A 271 -16.56 -2.47 -9.75
C LEU A 271 -15.85 -2.58 -8.40
N GLU A 272 -16.52 -3.10 -7.38
CA GLU A 272 -15.98 -3.27 -6.03
C GLU A 272 -14.75 -4.17 -6.00
N ASP A 273 -14.67 -5.12 -6.92
CA ASP A 273 -13.54 -6.03 -7.06
C ASP A 273 -12.23 -5.32 -7.50
N ILE A 274 -12.32 -4.07 -7.95
CA ILE A 274 -11.14 -3.24 -8.24
C ILE A 274 -10.25 -3.08 -7.01
N TYR A 275 -10.83 -3.05 -5.79
CA TYR A 275 -10.07 -2.96 -4.55
C TYR A 275 -9.24 -4.21 -4.28
N ILE A 276 -9.59 -5.34 -4.87
CA ILE A 276 -8.89 -6.62 -4.77
C ILE A 276 -7.90 -6.75 -5.93
N TYR A 277 -8.42 -6.80 -7.16
CA TYR A 277 -7.63 -7.21 -8.33
C TYR A 277 -6.70 -6.12 -8.87
N TRP A 278 -6.92 -4.83 -8.56
CA TRP A 278 -6.07 -3.76 -9.07
C TRP A 278 -4.62 -3.87 -8.60
N ASN A 279 -4.42 -4.36 -7.37
CA ASN A 279 -3.09 -4.57 -6.80
C ASN A 279 -2.56 -6.00 -6.93
N GLU A 280 -3.41 -6.95 -7.34
CA GLU A 280 -2.99 -8.33 -7.47
C GLU A 280 -2.12 -8.57 -8.71
N PRO A 281 -1.02 -9.34 -8.58
CA PRO A 281 -0.27 -9.86 -9.71
C PRO A 281 -1.14 -10.68 -10.66
N ALA A 282 -0.79 -10.68 -11.95
CA ALA A 282 -1.55 -11.43 -12.96
C ALA A 282 -1.73 -12.90 -12.60
N LYS A 283 -0.68 -13.52 -12.04
CA LYS A 283 -0.66 -14.94 -11.66
C LYS A 283 -1.70 -15.33 -10.61
N LEU A 284 -2.10 -14.39 -9.76
CA LEU A 284 -3.07 -14.64 -8.69
C LEU A 284 -4.51 -14.36 -9.12
N ARG A 285 -4.71 -13.70 -10.25
CA ARG A 285 -6.04 -13.36 -10.75
C ARG A 285 -6.79 -14.59 -11.29
N PRO A 286 -8.12 -14.67 -11.07
CA PRO A 286 -8.93 -15.75 -11.64
C PRO A 286 -8.83 -15.74 -13.16
N GLY A 287 -8.62 -16.94 -13.75
CA GLY A 287 -8.46 -17.10 -15.18
C GLY A 287 -7.02 -16.98 -15.69
N PHE A 288 -6.03 -16.68 -14.84
CA PHE A 288 -4.63 -16.83 -15.23
C PHE A 288 -4.32 -18.31 -15.48
N LYS A 289 -3.78 -18.60 -16.64
CA LYS A 289 -3.38 -19.96 -16.99
C LYS A 289 -2.25 -19.98 -18.03
N VAL A 290 -1.50 -21.03 -18.02
CA VAL A 290 -0.44 -21.31 -18.98
C VAL A 290 -0.76 -22.63 -19.67
N GLU A 291 -1.13 -22.56 -20.94
CA GLU A 291 -1.48 -23.73 -21.76
C GLU A 291 -0.74 -23.64 -23.10
N ASP A 292 -0.16 -24.73 -23.56
CA ASP A 292 0.48 -24.86 -24.87
C ASP A 292 1.41 -23.68 -25.25
N MET A 293 2.26 -23.24 -24.33
CA MET A 293 3.17 -22.09 -24.49
C MET A 293 2.48 -20.71 -24.50
N VAL A 294 1.15 -20.63 -24.39
CA VAL A 294 0.41 -19.37 -24.31
C VAL A 294 0.08 -19.03 -22.86
N VAL A 295 0.39 -17.79 -22.44
CA VAL A 295 0.01 -17.27 -21.12
C VAL A 295 -1.26 -16.44 -21.26
N THR A 296 -2.35 -16.90 -20.64
CA THR A 296 -3.59 -16.14 -20.53
C THR A 296 -3.48 -15.18 -19.36
N VAL A 297 -3.61 -13.87 -19.64
CA VAL A 297 -3.45 -12.79 -18.67
C VAL A 297 -4.80 -12.13 -18.43
N PRO A 298 -5.42 -12.31 -17.25
CA PRO A 298 -6.62 -11.57 -16.89
C PRO A 298 -6.25 -10.10 -16.64
N SER A 299 -6.85 -9.19 -17.40
CA SER A 299 -6.57 -7.76 -17.31
C SER A 299 -7.86 -6.94 -17.22
N ILE A 300 -7.79 -5.81 -16.52
CA ILE A 300 -8.90 -4.90 -16.29
C ILE A 300 -9.00 -3.91 -17.43
N PHE A 301 -10.21 -3.73 -17.98
CA PHE A 301 -10.53 -2.63 -18.86
C PHE A 301 -11.89 -2.06 -18.45
N TYR A 302 -11.85 -1.05 -17.58
CA TYR A 302 -13.05 -0.45 -17.00
C TYR A 302 -13.26 0.97 -17.49
N LYS A 303 -14.52 1.31 -17.73
CA LYS A 303 -14.99 2.68 -17.85
C LYS A 303 -16.04 2.92 -16.77
N ILE A 304 -15.83 3.96 -15.98
CA ILE A 304 -16.69 4.34 -14.86
C ILE A 304 -17.40 5.64 -15.25
N ASP A 305 -18.68 5.54 -15.54
CA ASP A 305 -19.54 6.68 -15.88
C ASP A 305 -20.20 7.23 -14.62
N GLY A 306 -20.14 8.53 -14.44
CA GLY A 306 -20.67 9.20 -13.25
C GLY A 306 -19.73 9.13 -12.05
N GLN A 307 -20.27 9.43 -10.90
CA GLN A 307 -19.58 9.41 -9.61
C GLN A 307 -20.51 9.04 -8.48
N TYR A 308 -19.96 8.69 -7.32
CA TYR A 308 -20.74 8.57 -6.09
C TYR A 308 -21.22 9.93 -5.62
N CYS A 309 -22.37 10.00 -4.95
CA CYS A 309 -22.87 11.22 -4.30
C CYS A 309 -21.88 11.74 -3.26
N SER A 310 -21.14 10.84 -2.62
CA SER A 310 -20.06 11.15 -1.68
C SER A 310 -18.75 11.44 -2.41
N ILE A 311 -18.26 12.68 -2.31
CA ILE A 311 -16.91 13.05 -2.83
C ILE A 311 -15.81 12.20 -2.18
N ALA A 312 -15.98 11.80 -0.91
CA ALA A 312 -15.01 10.98 -0.21
C ALA A 312 -14.87 9.57 -0.82
N GLU A 313 -15.97 8.97 -1.29
CA GLU A 313 -15.94 7.68 -1.96
C GLU A 313 -15.29 7.80 -3.34
N ASN A 314 -15.56 8.88 -4.07
CA ASN A 314 -14.87 9.19 -5.33
C ASN A 314 -13.37 9.36 -5.11
N GLN A 315 -12.97 10.08 -4.05
CA GLN A 315 -11.57 10.25 -3.70
C GLN A 315 -10.92 8.91 -3.31
N LYS A 316 -11.64 8.05 -2.58
CA LYS A 316 -11.14 6.75 -2.13
C LYS A 316 -10.81 5.83 -3.30
N ILE A 317 -11.73 5.64 -4.24
CA ILE A 317 -11.49 4.78 -5.40
C ILE A 317 -10.39 5.36 -6.30
N LEU A 318 -10.39 6.67 -6.51
CA LEU A 318 -9.37 7.34 -7.32
C LEU A 318 -7.97 7.22 -6.71
N LYS A 319 -7.83 7.50 -5.40
CA LYS A 319 -6.57 7.29 -4.68
C LYS A 319 -6.11 5.84 -4.68
N HIS A 320 -7.03 4.89 -4.54
CA HIS A 320 -6.69 3.47 -4.63
C HIS A 320 -6.08 3.14 -5.98
N CYS A 321 -6.68 3.60 -7.08
CA CYS A 321 -6.16 3.36 -8.42
C CYS A 321 -4.81 4.05 -8.66
N LEU A 322 -4.64 5.29 -8.18
CA LEU A 322 -3.43 6.08 -8.42
C LEU A 322 -2.22 5.63 -7.60
N ASN A 323 -2.44 5.13 -6.38
CA ASN A 323 -1.36 4.71 -5.48
C ASN A 323 -0.82 3.30 -5.77
N ALA A 324 -1.44 2.57 -6.70
CA ALA A 324 -0.97 1.25 -7.07
C ALA A 324 0.41 1.31 -7.77
N PRO A 325 1.29 0.34 -7.53
CA PRO A 325 2.59 0.30 -8.18
C PRO A 325 2.44 0.14 -9.70
N ASN A 326 3.42 0.62 -10.45
CA ASN A 326 3.48 0.55 -11.92
C ASN A 326 2.26 1.20 -12.62
N THR A 327 1.75 2.30 -12.04
CA THR A 327 0.58 3.05 -12.53
C THR A 327 0.99 4.34 -13.22
N LEU A 328 0.40 4.61 -14.38
CA LEU A 328 0.53 5.85 -15.12
C LEU A 328 -0.82 6.57 -15.16
N PHE A 329 -0.82 7.85 -14.82
CA PHE A 329 -2.02 8.67 -14.76
C PHE A 329 -2.05 9.72 -15.90
N PHE A 330 -3.22 9.87 -16.51
CA PHE A 330 -3.52 10.91 -17.48
C PHE A 330 -4.73 11.74 -17.05
N ASN A 331 -4.50 13.03 -16.87
CA ASN A 331 -5.57 14.00 -16.62
C ASN A 331 -6.07 14.54 -17.97
N GLY A 332 -7.16 13.97 -18.47
CA GLY A 332 -7.71 14.23 -19.80
C GLY A 332 -7.48 13.09 -20.80
N GLY A 333 -8.05 13.21 -21.99
CA GLY A 333 -8.10 12.16 -23.01
C GLY A 333 -6.82 11.98 -23.87
N ASN A 334 -5.78 12.79 -23.64
CA ASN A 334 -4.55 12.75 -24.43
C ASN A 334 -3.49 11.86 -23.80
N ILE A 335 -3.43 10.60 -24.22
CA ILE A 335 -2.53 9.57 -23.68
C ILE A 335 -1.17 9.57 -24.39
N SER A 336 -1.14 9.95 -25.65
CA SER A 336 0.05 10.07 -26.48
C SER A 336 -0.06 11.29 -27.39
N ARG A 337 1.06 11.69 -27.96
CA ARG A 337 1.05 12.75 -28.99
C ARG A 337 0.26 12.26 -30.18
N ASP A 338 -0.58 13.12 -30.76
CA ASP A 338 -1.18 12.82 -32.07
C ASP A 338 -0.08 12.92 -33.13
N ILE A 339 0.16 11.80 -33.81
CA ILE A 339 1.18 11.69 -34.81
C ILE A 339 0.48 11.78 -36.16
N SER A 340 0.74 12.85 -36.90
CA SER A 340 0.41 12.90 -38.34
C SER A 340 1.30 11.91 -39.09
N VAL A 341 0.70 11.08 -39.93
CA VAL A 341 1.47 10.21 -40.84
C VAL A 341 2.25 11.12 -41.81
N SER A 342 3.52 11.33 -41.51
CA SER A 342 4.42 12.09 -42.36
C SER A 342 4.86 11.28 -43.60
N ASN A 343 5.46 11.94 -44.59
CA ASN A 343 6.00 11.25 -45.76
C ASN A 343 7.03 10.17 -45.39
N ASP A 344 7.78 10.38 -44.30
CA ASP A 344 8.75 9.40 -43.82
C ASP A 344 8.09 8.11 -43.31
N MET A 345 6.84 8.19 -42.81
CA MET A 345 6.07 7.03 -42.38
C MET A 345 5.56 6.18 -43.55
N PHE A 346 5.48 6.74 -44.77
CA PHE A 346 5.10 5.96 -45.95
C PHE A 346 6.10 4.86 -46.27
N GLU A 347 7.37 5.00 -45.86
CA GLU A 347 8.38 3.95 -45.99
C GLU A 347 7.91 2.64 -45.35
N LEU A 348 7.21 2.70 -44.18
CA LEU A 348 6.67 1.54 -43.50
C LEU A 348 5.57 0.79 -44.27
N MET A 349 4.94 1.42 -45.26
CA MET A 349 3.97 0.75 -46.15
C MET A 349 4.60 -0.38 -46.96
N PHE A 350 5.89 -0.28 -47.23
CA PHE A 350 6.64 -1.32 -47.95
C PHE A 350 6.97 -2.52 -47.09
N CYS A 351 6.86 -2.38 -45.76
CA CYS A 351 7.02 -3.49 -44.84
C CYS A 351 5.74 -4.32 -44.70
N GLN A 352 4.61 -3.92 -45.34
CA GLN A 352 3.34 -4.64 -45.20
C GLN A 352 3.34 -5.89 -46.07
N LEU A 353 2.96 -7.02 -45.45
CA LEU A 353 2.82 -8.34 -46.08
C LEU A 353 1.45 -8.49 -46.72
N SER A 354 1.30 -9.52 -47.55
CA SER A 354 0.07 -9.82 -48.31
C SER A 354 -1.13 -10.15 -47.42
N ASP A 355 -0.89 -10.63 -46.18
CA ASP A 355 -1.94 -10.93 -45.21
C ASP A 355 -2.35 -9.72 -44.34
N GLY A 356 -1.82 -8.54 -44.65
CA GLY A 356 -2.10 -7.28 -43.97
C GLY A 356 -1.26 -7.02 -42.71
N THR A 357 -0.44 -7.96 -42.28
CA THR A 357 0.56 -7.77 -41.21
C THR A 357 1.80 -7.06 -41.76
N PHE A 358 2.75 -6.77 -40.87
CA PHE A 358 4.00 -6.09 -41.27
C PHE A 358 5.21 -6.97 -40.92
N ASP A 359 6.23 -6.95 -41.79
CA ASP A 359 7.50 -7.60 -41.53
C ASP A 359 8.26 -6.85 -40.43
N VAL A 360 8.44 -7.53 -39.30
CA VAL A 360 9.08 -6.96 -38.12
C VAL A 360 10.55 -6.59 -38.40
N GLU A 361 11.26 -7.43 -39.13
CA GLU A 361 12.67 -7.20 -39.44
C GLU A 361 12.86 -6.01 -40.42
N GLU A 362 11.96 -5.84 -41.39
CA GLU A 362 11.99 -4.69 -42.29
C GLU A 362 11.59 -3.39 -41.57
N ILE A 363 10.63 -3.45 -40.60
CA ILE A 363 10.32 -2.30 -39.73
C ILE A 363 11.56 -1.85 -38.96
N LYS A 364 12.30 -2.78 -38.34
CA LYS A 364 13.50 -2.48 -37.55
C LYS A 364 14.62 -1.83 -38.39
N LYS A 365 14.65 -2.08 -39.68
CA LYS A 365 15.63 -1.48 -40.64
C LYS A 365 15.22 -0.10 -41.13
N SER A 366 13.96 0.30 -40.93
CA SER A 366 13.47 1.59 -41.44
C SER A 366 14.10 2.78 -40.71
N ARG A 367 14.25 3.90 -41.39
CA ARG A 367 14.81 5.13 -40.79
C ARG A 367 13.95 5.74 -39.69
N VAL A 368 12.65 5.43 -39.69
CA VAL A 368 11.69 5.93 -38.71
C VAL A 368 11.56 5.03 -37.48
N TYR A 369 12.39 3.99 -37.40
CA TYR A 369 12.37 3.08 -36.24
C TYR A 369 13.00 3.72 -35.01
N THR A 370 12.20 3.89 -33.93
CA THR A 370 12.61 4.60 -32.73
C THR A 370 12.77 3.68 -31.51
N LEU A 371 12.32 2.42 -31.60
CA LEU A 371 12.35 1.48 -30.47
C LEU A 371 13.71 0.80 -30.26
N GLY A 372 14.67 0.99 -31.15
CA GLY A 372 15.99 0.33 -31.09
C GLY A 372 16.83 0.62 -29.84
N LYS A 373 16.45 1.62 -29.04
CA LYS A 373 17.08 1.92 -27.75
C LYS A 373 16.64 1.01 -26.61
N TYR A 374 15.61 0.20 -26.80
CA TYR A 374 15.07 -0.71 -25.81
C TYR A 374 15.57 -2.13 -26.05
N ASN A 375 15.33 -3.02 -25.06
CA ASN A 375 15.68 -4.43 -25.18
C ASN A 375 14.98 -5.07 -26.39
N GLU A 376 15.69 -5.91 -27.15
CA GLU A 376 15.20 -6.52 -28.39
C GLU A 376 13.93 -7.36 -28.17
N GLU A 377 13.88 -8.13 -27.07
CA GLU A 377 12.72 -8.96 -26.73
C GLU A 377 11.47 -8.10 -26.45
N LEU A 378 11.62 -6.89 -25.88
CA LEU A 378 10.53 -5.94 -25.69
C LEU A 378 10.08 -5.34 -27.04
N GLN A 379 11.03 -5.02 -27.92
CA GLN A 379 10.72 -4.57 -29.27
C GLN A 379 9.90 -5.61 -30.02
N ASP A 380 10.31 -6.87 -29.95
CA ASP A 380 9.60 -7.99 -30.56
C ASP A 380 8.20 -8.20 -29.98
N LEU A 381 8.06 -8.07 -28.66
CA LEU A 381 6.74 -8.11 -28.03
C LEU A 381 5.81 -7.05 -28.63
N LEU A 382 6.26 -5.78 -28.68
CA LEU A 382 5.43 -4.67 -29.16
C LEU A 382 5.03 -4.88 -30.63
N LEU A 383 5.98 -5.22 -31.50
CA LEU A 383 5.71 -5.39 -32.94
C LEU A 383 4.88 -6.66 -33.25
N ASN A 384 5.17 -7.77 -32.58
CA ASN A 384 4.39 -9.00 -32.76
C ASN A 384 2.96 -8.85 -32.21
N LYS A 385 2.79 -8.15 -31.08
CA LYS A 385 1.46 -7.82 -30.54
C LYS A 385 0.69 -6.86 -31.46
N PHE A 386 1.37 -5.93 -32.10
CA PHE A 386 0.76 -5.09 -33.14
C PHE A 386 0.23 -5.94 -34.29
N ASN A 387 1.05 -6.82 -34.87
CA ASN A 387 0.63 -7.72 -35.94
C ASN A 387 -0.54 -8.62 -35.54
N GLN A 388 -0.49 -9.20 -34.34
CA GLN A 388 -1.59 -9.99 -33.78
C GLN A 388 -2.88 -9.14 -33.65
N PHE A 389 -2.76 -7.92 -33.13
CA PHE A 389 -3.89 -7.04 -32.88
C PHE A 389 -4.62 -6.64 -34.17
N ILE A 390 -3.89 -6.24 -35.21
CA ILE A 390 -4.51 -5.88 -36.50
C ILE A 390 -5.12 -7.09 -37.22
N LYS A 391 -4.47 -8.26 -37.13
CA LYS A 391 -4.94 -9.51 -37.77
C LYS A 391 -6.18 -10.07 -37.11
N GLU A 392 -6.21 -10.14 -35.79
CA GLU A 392 -7.31 -10.75 -35.03
C GLU A 392 -8.48 -9.80 -34.82
N ASN A 393 -8.22 -8.52 -34.64
CA ASN A 393 -9.21 -7.46 -34.38
C ASN A 393 -10.40 -7.91 -33.50
N LYS A 394 -10.11 -8.45 -32.34
CA LYS A 394 -11.13 -8.99 -31.44
C LYS A 394 -11.89 -7.94 -30.63
N ILE A 395 -11.33 -6.72 -30.52
CA ILE A 395 -11.79 -5.69 -29.59
C ILE A 395 -12.56 -4.56 -30.32
N LEU A 396 -12.05 -4.09 -31.44
CA LEU A 396 -12.61 -2.92 -32.14
C LEU A 396 -13.76 -3.29 -33.08
N LYS A 397 -14.73 -2.40 -33.21
CA LYS A 397 -15.84 -2.51 -34.17
C LYS A 397 -15.42 -2.25 -35.62
N MET A 398 -14.41 -1.39 -35.82
CA MET A 398 -13.86 -1.07 -37.12
C MET A 398 -12.87 -2.14 -37.61
N SER A 399 -12.73 -2.30 -38.92
CA SER A 399 -11.71 -3.14 -39.54
C SER A 399 -10.43 -2.34 -39.82
N PHE A 400 -9.29 -3.01 -39.76
CA PHE A 400 -8.02 -2.40 -40.10
C PHE A 400 -7.85 -2.35 -41.63
N ASP A 401 -7.78 -1.14 -42.16
CA ASP A 401 -7.25 -0.88 -43.51
C ASP A 401 -5.76 -0.52 -43.44
N LYS A 402 -5.14 -0.32 -44.61
CA LYS A 402 -3.72 0.05 -44.70
C LYS A 402 -3.38 1.32 -43.94
N LYS A 403 -4.25 2.34 -44.02
CA LYS A 403 -4.03 3.65 -43.41
C LYS A 403 -4.14 3.57 -41.88
N LEU A 404 -5.14 2.84 -41.38
CA LEU A 404 -5.37 2.64 -39.95
C LEU A 404 -4.23 1.84 -39.33
N SER A 405 -3.80 0.76 -39.97
CA SER A 405 -2.67 -0.07 -39.53
C SER A 405 -1.38 0.75 -39.47
N LEU A 406 -1.09 1.55 -40.52
CA LEU A 406 0.09 2.40 -40.54
C LEU A 406 0.06 3.46 -39.44
N LYS A 407 -1.09 4.09 -39.20
CA LYS A 407 -1.22 5.07 -38.12
C LYS A 407 -1.02 4.45 -36.75
N LEU A 408 -1.55 3.26 -36.52
CA LEU A 408 -1.33 2.54 -35.25
C LEU A 408 0.16 2.17 -35.08
N LEU A 409 0.81 1.71 -36.16
CA LEU A 409 2.24 1.42 -36.11
C LEU A 409 3.04 2.68 -35.76
N ALA A 410 2.71 3.82 -36.37
CA ALA A 410 3.34 5.10 -36.05
C ALA A 410 3.15 5.47 -34.56
N LEU A 411 1.95 5.32 -34.01
CA LEU A 411 1.69 5.57 -32.59
C LEU A 411 2.52 4.65 -31.67
N ILE A 412 2.73 3.39 -32.08
CA ILE A 412 3.55 2.43 -31.32
C ILE A 412 5.03 2.79 -31.40
N LEU A 413 5.54 3.14 -32.55
CA LEU A 413 6.94 3.55 -32.71
C LEU A 413 7.27 4.80 -31.90
N TYR A 414 6.32 5.73 -31.76
CA TYR A 414 6.47 6.97 -30.99
C TYR A 414 5.74 6.95 -29.63
N LEU A 415 5.55 5.77 -29.05
CA LEU A 415 4.98 5.64 -27.69
C LEU A 415 5.74 6.51 -26.68
N ASN A 416 4.99 7.11 -25.77
CA ASN A 416 5.56 7.84 -24.65
C ASN A 416 6.49 6.91 -23.83
N GLU A 417 7.68 7.40 -23.51
CA GLU A 417 8.68 6.65 -22.72
C GLU A 417 8.13 6.16 -21.38
N SER A 418 7.20 6.92 -20.79
CA SER A 418 6.54 6.50 -19.55
C SER A 418 5.68 5.24 -19.75
N ILE A 419 4.99 5.12 -20.90
CA ILE A 419 4.21 3.92 -21.23
C ILE A 419 5.16 2.74 -21.45
N ILE A 420 6.25 2.94 -22.18
CA ILE A 420 7.23 1.87 -22.41
C ILE A 420 7.86 1.43 -21.08
N ARG A 421 8.14 2.36 -20.18
CA ARG A 421 8.69 2.05 -18.86
C ARG A 421 7.75 1.18 -18.02
N ILE A 422 6.45 1.47 -17.99
CA ILE A 422 5.51 0.62 -17.25
C ILE A 422 5.37 -0.76 -17.89
N ILE A 423 5.48 -0.87 -19.22
CA ILE A 423 5.51 -2.16 -19.92
C ILE A 423 6.80 -2.91 -19.58
N ASP A 424 7.96 -2.24 -19.58
CA ASP A 424 9.24 -2.88 -19.23
C ASP A 424 9.27 -3.40 -17.79
N ASN A 425 8.50 -2.80 -16.88
CA ASN A 425 8.32 -3.26 -15.52
C ASN A 425 7.24 -4.36 -15.38
N PHE A 426 6.59 -4.77 -16.46
CA PHE A 426 5.56 -5.80 -16.41
C PHE A 426 6.14 -7.16 -16.03
N ASP A 427 5.64 -7.72 -14.95
CA ASP A 427 5.97 -9.07 -14.50
C ASP A 427 4.69 -9.75 -13.99
N PHE A 428 4.45 -11.01 -14.41
CA PHE A 428 3.24 -11.74 -14.05
C PHE A 428 3.12 -12.04 -12.56
N VAL A 429 4.22 -12.02 -11.84
CA VAL A 429 4.29 -12.36 -10.41
C VAL A 429 4.28 -11.12 -9.52
N PHE A 430 4.77 -9.98 -10.01
CA PHE A 430 4.91 -8.77 -9.20
C PHE A 430 3.90 -7.68 -9.53
N SER A 431 3.97 -7.14 -10.73
CA SER A 431 3.23 -5.91 -11.05
C SER A 431 2.76 -5.90 -12.49
N ILE A 432 1.46 -5.72 -12.65
CA ILE A 432 0.85 -5.43 -13.95
C ILE A 432 0.97 -3.93 -14.21
N PRO A 433 1.33 -3.50 -15.44
CA PRO A 433 1.28 -2.10 -15.80
C PRO A 433 -0.17 -1.61 -15.82
N LYS A 434 -0.39 -0.38 -15.33
CA LYS A 434 -1.72 0.21 -15.15
C LYS A 434 -1.79 1.59 -15.78
N ILE A 435 -2.92 1.89 -16.38
CA ILE A 435 -3.24 3.23 -16.90
C ILE A 435 -4.55 3.69 -16.27
N VAL A 436 -4.50 4.85 -15.64
CA VAL A 436 -5.66 5.55 -15.10
C VAL A 436 -5.87 6.83 -15.89
N ILE A 437 -7.07 7.03 -16.39
CA ILE A 437 -7.48 8.22 -17.14
C ILE A 437 -8.63 8.89 -16.40
N TYR A 438 -8.55 10.19 -16.20
CA TYR A 438 -9.65 10.98 -15.66
C TYR A 438 -10.09 12.01 -16.69
N LEU A 439 -11.36 11.96 -17.11
CA LEU A 439 -11.96 12.88 -18.06
C LEU A 439 -12.66 14.01 -17.31
N ASN A 440 -12.13 15.24 -17.43
CA ASN A 440 -12.70 16.41 -16.77
C ASN A 440 -13.88 16.94 -17.60
N GLY A 441 -15.01 17.17 -16.95
CA GLY A 441 -16.16 17.80 -17.61
C GLY A 441 -16.58 17.04 -18.88
N GLU A 442 -16.47 17.70 -20.02
CA GLU A 442 -16.82 17.16 -21.32
C GLU A 442 -15.64 16.59 -22.12
N ASP A 443 -14.49 16.37 -21.46
CA ASP A 443 -13.33 15.76 -22.10
C ASP A 443 -13.70 14.42 -22.74
N THR A 444 -13.12 14.17 -23.90
CA THR A 444 -13.30 12.92 -24.64
C THR A 444 -11.97 12.32 -25.04
N ILE A 445 -11.95 11.02 -25.32
CA ILE A 445 -10.81 10.34 -25.88
C ILE A 445 -11.03 10.23 -27.39
N ASN A 446 -10.07 10.68 -28.19
CA ASN A 446 -10.21 10.58 -29.64
C ASN A 446 -10.06 9.12 -30.11
N GLU A 447 -10.51 8.83 -31.32
CA GLU A 447 -10.53 7.48 -31.91
C GLU A 447 -9.15 6.79 -31.86
N TRP A 448 -8.08 7.53 -32.18
CA TRP A 448 -6.71 7.00 -32.23
C TRP A 448 -6.20 6.59 -30.86
N MET A 449 -6.55 7.37 -29.83
CA MET A 449 -6.19 7.05 -28.46
C MET A 449 -7.01 5.86 -27.94
N VAL A 450 -8.28 5.70 -28.36
CA VAL A 450 -9.05 4.50 -28.03
C VAL A 450 -8.43 3.25 -28.67
N ILE A 451 -8.01 3.33 -29.94
CA ILE A 451 -7.32 2.22 -30.60
C ILE A 451 -6.01 1.87 -29.88
N LEU A 452 -5.24 2.88 -29.49
CA LEU A 452 -4.01 2.70 -28.72
C LEU A 452 -4.28 2.03 -27.36
N LEU A 453 -5.31 2.45 -26.63
CA LEU A 453 -5.72 1.81 -25.37
C LEU A 453 -6.09 0.34 -25.58
N CYS A 454 -6.87 0.04 -26.61
CA CYS A 454 -7.23 -1.34 -26.95
C CYS A 454 -6.00 -2.21 -27.28
N TYR A 455 -5.01 -1.64 -27.97
CA TYR A 455 -3.75 -2.29 -28.24
C TYR A 455 -2.95 -2.53 -26.93
N LEU A 456 -2.84 -1.52 -26.08
CA LEU A 456 -2.15 -1.63 -24.79
C LEU A 456 -2.82 -2.66 -23.86
N HIS A 457 -4.15 -2.69 -23.84
CA HIS A 457 -4.90 -3.74 -23.13
C HIS A 457 -4.62 -5.13 -23.70
N ASN A 458 -4.47 -5.27 -25.02
CA ASN A 458 -4.11 -6.53 -25.67
C ASN A 458 -2.69 -7.03 -25.29
N ILE A 459 -1.81 -6.15 -24.83
CA ILE A 459 -0.51 -6.53 -24.22
C ILE A 459 -0.71 -7.10 -22.83
N GLY A 460 -1.77 -6.70 -22.11
CA GLY A 460 -2.08 -7.11 -20.74
C GLY A 460 -2.05 -5.95 -19.74
N ILE A 461 -2.15 -4.71 -20.21
CA ILE A 461 -2.20 -3.52 -19.35
C ILE A 461 -3.60 -3.37 -18.78
N ASP A 462 -3.68 -3.11 -17.48
CA ASP A 462 -4.92 -2.72 -16.81
C ASP A 462 -5.27 -1.27 -17.12
N ILE A 463 -6.52 -1.00 -17.47
CA ILE A 463 -6.97 0.33 -17.85
C ILE A 463 -8.26 0.68 -17.11
N VAL A 464 -8.29 1.86 -16.48
CA VAL A 464 -9.49 2.43 -15.87
C VAL A 464 -9.69 3.86 -16.38
N ILE A 465 -10.88 4.14 -16.88
CA ILE A 465 -11.29 5.45 -17.39
C ILE A 465 -12.40 5.98 -16.48
N PHE A 466 -12.11 7.02 -15.72
CA PHE A 466 -13.12 7.78 -14.97
C PHE A 466 -13.75 8.83 -15.89
N ASN A 467 -15.07 8.79 -16.04
CA ASN A 467 -15.86 9.66 -16.91
C ASN A 467 -17.06 10.23 -16.14
N PRO A 468 -16.85 11.19 -15.23
CA PRO A 468 -17.91 11.71 -14.36
C PRO A 468 -19.13 12.28 -15.11
N SER A 469 -18.90 12.87 -16.27
CA SER A 469 -19.97 13.44 -17.10
C SER A 469 -20.76 12.42 -17.93
N GLY A 470 -20.24 11.18 -18.05
CA GLY A 470 -20.83 10.19 -18.96
C GLY A 470 -20.81 10.58 -20.45
N SER A 471 -20.17 11.72 -20.80
CA SER A 471 -20.20 12.29 -22.15
C SER A 471 -19.44 11.44 -23.17
N PHE A 472 -18.37 10.79 -22.76
CA PHE A 472 -17.55 9.95 -23.62
C PHE A 472 -18.19 8.57 -23.85
N ASN A 473 -18.60 8.27 -25.07
CA ASN A 473 -19.19 6.99 -25.44
C ASN A 473 -18.17 6.06 -26.13
N ILE A 474 -17.52 5.21 -25.34
CA ILE A 474 -16.52 4.25 -25.86
C ILE A 474 -17.13 3.12 -26.70
N ASN A 475 -18.43 2.80 -26.49
CA ASN A 475 -19.13 1.77 -27.27
C ASN A 475 -19.24 2.08 -28.76
N LYS A 476 -18.97 3.32 -29.17
CA LYS A 476 -18.83 3.67 -30.58
C LYS A 476 -17.68 2.92 -31.26
N TYR A 477 -16.63 2.60 -30.52
CA TYR A 477 -15.36 2.06 -31.02
C TYR A 477 -15.15 0.58 -30.67
N ILE A 478 -15.58 0.16 -29.48
CA ILE A 478 -15.29 -1.16 -28.90
C ILE A 478 -16.52 -2.08 -29.00
N LYS A 479 -16.27 -3.37 -29.28
CA LYS A 479 -17.30 -4.40 -29.32
C LYS A 479 -17.87 -4.64 -27.91
N GLU A 480 -19.11 -5.06 -27.85
CA GLU A 480 -19.77 -5.46 -26.59
C GLU A 480 -18.96 -6.56 -25.88
N ASN A 481 -18.99 -6.56 -24.56
CA ASN A 481 -18.25 -7.51 -23.70
C ASN A 481 -16.72 -7.50 -23.86
N LYS A 482 -16.14 -6.41 -24.38
CA LYS A 482 -14.67 -6.20 -24.45
C LYS A 482 -14.16 -5.13 -23.50
N ILE A 483 -15.06 -4.48 -22.81
CA ILE A 483 -14.83 -3.49 -21.77
C ILE A 483 -15.97 -3.60 -20.76
N VAL A 484 -15.69 -3.43 -19.48
CA VAL A 484 -16.69 -3.34 -18.43
C VAL A 484 -17.05 -1.87 -18.23
N ILE A 485 -18.34 -1.55 -18.36
CA ILE A 485 -18.84 -0.19 -18.14
C ILE A 485 -19.67 -0.20 -16.86
N ASN A 486 -19.16 0.50 -15.86
CA ASN A 486 -19.84 0.70 -14.58
C ASN A 486 -20.48 2.09 -14.58
N ARG A 487 -21.69 2.18 -14.07
CA ARG A 487 -22.39 3.45 -13.92
C ARG A 487 -22.62 3.71 -12.44
N LEU A 488 -22.11 4.83 -11.96
CA LEU A 488 -22.26 5.26 -10.58
C LEU A 488 -23.55 6.07 -10.39
N GLU A 489 -23.74 6.59 -9.19
CA GLU A 489 -25.00 7.13 -8.69
C GLU A 489 -25.47 8.39 -9.43
N GLU A 490 -24.54 9.29 -9.77
CA GLU A 490 -24.89 10.56 -10.43
C GLU A 490 -23.94 10.94 -11.55
N ILE A 491 -24.43 11.69 -12.53
CA ILE A 491 -23.67 12.26 -13.63
C ILE A 491 -23.37 13.71 -13.32
N ARG A 492 -22.08 14.12 -13.39
CA ARG A 492 -21.65 15.49 -13.16
C ARG A 492 -20.75 16.01 -14.27
N TYR A 493 -21.15 17.14 -14.87
CA TYR A 493 -20.43 17.78 -15.98
C TYR A 493 -19.34 18.75 -15.51
N ASP A 494 -19.41 19.24 -14.29
CA ASP A 494 -18.51 20.24 -13.70
C ASP A 494 -17.39 19.65 -12.85
N CYS A 495 -17.28 18.31 -12.79
CA CYS A 495 -16.35 17.62 -11.91
C CYS A 495 -14.94 17.61 -12.46
N LYS A 496 -13.99 18.17 -11.71
CA LYS A 496 -12.56 18.18 -12.05
C LYS A 496 -11.75 17.28 -11.13
N PHE A 497 -10.72 16.67 -11.68
CA PHE A 497 -9.79 15.82 -10.95
C PHE A 497 -9.25 16.49 -9.69
N ASP A 498 -8.77 17.75 -9.82
CA ASP A 498 -8.15 18.47 -8.71
C ASP A 498 -9.11 18.74 -7.55
N GLU A 499 -10.40 18.87 -7.82
CA GLU A 499 -11.42 19.08 -6.80
C GLU A 499 -11.67 17.81 -5.99
N ILE A 500 -11.62 16.64 -6.63
CA ILE A 500 -11.80 15.36 -5.94
C ILE A 500 -10.54 14.97 -5.17
N ILE A 501 -9.37 15.03 -5.81
CA ILE A 501 -8.14 14.53 -5.19
C ILE A 501 -7.71 15.37 -3.98
N ASN A 502 -8.00 16.67 -4.01
CA ASN A 502 -7.68 17.62 -2.93
C ASN A 502 -8.84 17.81 -1.95
N TYR A 503 -9.94 17.08 -2.11
CA TYR A 503 -11.08 17.19 -1.21
C TYR A 503 -10.68 16.87 0.22
N LYS A 504 -10.87 17.85 1.11
CA LYS A 504 -10.77 17.67 2.56
C LYS A 504 -12.18 17.48 3.09
N GLN A 505 -12.47 16.27 3.53
CA GLN A 505 -13.79 15.93 4.04
C GLN A 505 -14.11 16.82 5.24
N SER A 506 -15.19 17.58 5.16
CA SER A 506 -15.72 18.35 6.29
C SER A 506 -16.32 17.38 7.32
N PHE A 507 -16.07 17.65 8.58
CA PHE A 507 -16.48 16.87 9.74
C PHE A 507 -17.97 16.51 9.79
N PHE A 508 -18.81 17.48 9.50
CA PHE A 508 -20.26 17.29 9.56
C PHE A 508 -20.81 16.22 8.62
N SER A 509 -20.15 15.93 7.52
CA SER A 509 -20.62 14.94 6.55
C SER A 509 -20.36 13.47 6.99
N ARG A 510 -19.42 13.22 7.91
CA ARG A 510 -19.15 11.87 8.45
C ARG A 510 -20.17 11.42 9.49
N ILE A 511 -20.77 12.36 10.20
CA ILE A 511 -21.79 12.07 11.25
C ILE A 511 -23.14 11.76 10.64
N MET A 512 -23.46 12.30 9.47
CA MET A 512 -24.78 12.13 8.82
C MET A 512 -24.92 10.85 7.97
N ASN A 513 -23.81 10.14 7.71
CA ASN A 513 -23.77 8.92 6.88
C ASN A 513 -23.47 7.64 7.70
N LYS A 514 -23.70 7.66 9.00
CA LYS A 514 -23.76 6.47 9.87
C LYS A 514 -25.19 6.12 10.22
#